data_24f4f294a0a4d199ab30a51a328f4fa3
#
_entry.id   24f4f294a0a4d199ab30a51a328f4fa3
#
_cell.length_a   1.000
_cell.length_b   1.000
_cell.length_c   1.000
_cell.angle_alpha   90.00
_cell.angle_beta   90.00
_cell.angle_gamma   90.00
#
_symmetry.space_group_name_H-M   'P 1'
#
loop_
_entity.id
_entity.type
_entity.pdbx_description
1 polymer ?
#
loop_
_entity_poly.entity_id
_entity_poly.type
_entity_poly.pdbx_seq_one_letter_code
_entity_poly.pdbx_strand_id
1 'polypeptide(L)'
;KINAAYIVLGLLYGQGDLDKTIVISCRAGQDSDCNPSNAGGVIFTTVGFGKLPERFTSGLDETPRFSHTEYNFPALIEVCRKLAVQAVTRAGGRIEKDPSGEEVFVIPVQAPRPPRLEQCWEPGPPAGSRFTSAEMAKIEMAGGEVVAAVKKAAPGWSIRSCGQDMDPGLKGTFRGRKNVLLTHPPSRLSPCVLYRTVQVPAGKTALKFGVSHNEKGDWELVVKADRQELLRKPITKETVGKSGWADIEVDLSAYAGKSVKLELLNLPTGWQYEGGYWSKV
;
A
#
# COMPACT_ATOMS: atom_id res chain seq x y z
N LYS A 1 -13.60 -6.04 -5.53
CA LYS A 1 -14.86 -6.01 -6.31
C LYS A 1 -15.72 -7.24 -6.01
N ILE A 2 -15.15 -8.44 -5.98
CA ILE A 2 -15.92 -9.68 -5.83
C ILE A 2 -16.50 -9.81 -4.41
N ASN A 3 -15.75 -9.45 -3.36
CA ASN A 3 -16.24 -9.45 -1.98
C ASN A 3 -17.47 -8.54 -1.81
N ALA A 4 -17.41 -7.33 -2.38
CA ALA A 4 -18.58 -6.43 -2.35
C ALA A 4 -19.82 -7.06 -3.01
N ALA A 5 -19.66 -7.82 -4.10
CA ALA A 5 -20.75 -8.53 -4.75
C ALA A 5 -21.37 -9.60 -3.83
N TYR A 6 -20.56 -10.33 -3.07
CA TYR A 6 -21.04 -11.34 -2.12
C TYR A 6 -21.74 -10.73 -0.90
N ILE A 7 -21.28 -9.56 -0.43
CA ILE A 7 -21.97 -8.79 0.62
C ILE A 7 -23.35 -8.36 0.12
N VAL A 8 -23.41 -7.76 -1.08
CA VAL A 8 -24.68 -7.33 -1.69
C VAL A 8 -25.59 -8.53 -1.96
N LEU A 9 -25.04 -9.66 -2.41
CA LEU A 9 -25.80 -10.92 -2.58
C LEU A 9 -26.49 -11.34 -1.27
N GLY A 10 -25.73 -11.37 -0.17
CA GLY A 10 -26.27 -11.69 1.16
C GLY A 10 -27.39 -10.76 1.58
N LEU A 11 -27.19 -9.44 1.44
CA LEU A 11 -28.19 -8.44 1.79
C LEU A 11 -29.46 -8.54 0.96
N LEU A 12 -29.35 -8.70 -0.37
CA LEU A 12 -30.50 -8.78 -1.26
C LEU A 12 -31.33 -10.06 -1.06
N TYR A 13 -30.67 -11.21 -1.03
CA TYR A 13 -31.35 -12.50 -0.92
C TYR A 13 -31.70 -12.87 0.54
N GLY A 14 -31.08 -12.23 1.50
CA GLY A 14 -31.41 -12.31 2.92
C GLY A 14 -32.75 -11.65 3.24
N GLN A 15 -33.18 -10.64 2.45
CA GLN A 15 -34.48 -9.98 2.57
C GLN A 15 -34.81 -9.46 3.98
N GLY A 16 -33.79 -8.95 4.68
CA GLY A 16 -33.95 -8.45 6.05
C GLY A 16 -33.85 -9.50 7.16
N ASP A 17 -33.77 -10.78 6.81
CA ASP A 17 -33.50 -11.86 7.78
C ASP A 17 -32.02 -11.89 8.13
N LEU A 18 -31.69 -11.84 9.43
CA LEU A 18 -30.30 -11.74 9.91
C LEU A 18 -29.51 -13.01 9.60
N ASP A 19 -30.08 -14.18 9.88
CA ASP A 19 -29.40 -15.47 9.68
C ASP A 19 -29.20 -15.76 8.20
N LYS A 20 -30.23 -15.56 7.37
CA LYS A 20 -30.14 -15.76 5.92
C LYS A 20 -29.10 -14.85 5.30
N THR A 21 -29.06 -13.57 5.68
CA THR A 21 -28.08 -12.61 5.18
C THR A 21 -26.67 -13.10 5.41
N ILE A 22 -26.36 -13.52 6.65
CA ILE A 22 -25.04 -14.03 7.03
C ILE A 22 -24.73 -15.35 6.31
N VAL A 23 -25.67 -16.30 6.32
CA VAL A 23 -25.47 -17.64 5.73
C VAL A 23 -25.28 -17.57 4.22
N ILE A 24 -26.07 -16.77 3.50
CA ILE A 24 -25.92 -16.60 2.05
C ILE A 24 -24.57 -15.97 1.71
N SER A 25 -24.19 -14.92 2.42
CA SER A 25 -22.90 -14.25 2.21
C SER A 25 -21.72 -15.19 2.50
N CYS A 26 -21.80 -16.00 3.55
CA CYS A 26 -20.80 -17.01 3.89
C CYS A 26 -20.70 -18.11 2.83
N ARG A 27 -21.85 -18.68 2.41
CA ARG A 27 -21.90 -19.76 1.42
C ARG A 27 -21.57 -19.35 0.00
N ALA A 28 -21.56 -18.06 -0.30
CA ALA A 28 -21.06 -17.55 -1.57
C ALA A 28 -19.56 -17.89 -1.80
N GLY A 29 -18.82 -18.21 -0.73
CA GLY A 29 -17.44 -18.68 -0.78
C GLY A 29 -16.43 -17.55 -0.88
N GLN A 30 -15.21 -17.90 -1.17
CA GLN A 30 -14.01 -17.10 -1.37
C GLN A 30 -13.51 -16.36 -0.11
N ASP A 31 -14.31 -15.57 0.55
CA ASP A 31 -13.95 -14.81 1.75
C ASP A 31 -15.11 -14.99 2.75
N SER A 32 -15.20 -16.24 3.25
CA SER A 32 -16.37 -16.71 4.00
C SER A 32 -16.40 -16.26 5.46
N ASP A 33 -15.48 -15.42 5.88
CA ASP A 33 -15.41 -14.73 7.17
C ASP A 33 -15.66 -13.23 7.03
N CYS A 34 -14.94 -12.53 6.15
CA CYS A 34 -15.11 -11.09 5.99
C CYS A 34 -16.45 -10.73 5.33
N ASN A 35 -16.88 -11.46 4.30
CA ASN A 35 -18.13 -11.14 3.59
C ASN A 35 -19.37 -11.23 4.50
N PRO A 36 -19.60 -12.32 5.27
CA PRO A 36 -20.72 -12.38 6.19
C PRO A 36 -20.60 -11.41 7.37
N SER A 37 -19.36 -11.11 7.85
CA SER A 37 -19.12 -10.10 8.85
C SER A 37 -19.57 -8.71 8.38
N ASN A 38 -19.20 -8.31 7.16
CA ASN A 38 -19.64 -7.05 6.58
C ASN A 38 -21.16 -7.00 6.31
N ALA A 39 -21.72 -8.07 5.74
CA ALA A 39 -23.16 -8.16 5.51
C ALA A 39 -23.95 -8.09 6.83
N GLY A 40 -23.45 -8.79 7.87
CA GLY A 40 -23.98 -8.72 9.22
C GLY A 40 -23.91 -7.31 9.80
N GLY A 41 -22.78 -6.63 9.68
CA GLY A 41 -22.63 -5.25 10.13
C GLY A 41 -23.65 -4.30 9.51
N VAL A 42 -23.95 -4.44 8.22
CA VAL A 42 -24.96 -3.62 7.53
C VAL A 42 -26.36 -3.95 8.05
N ILE A 43 -26.77 -5.23 8.06
CA ILE A 43 -28.12 -5.61 8.46
C ILE A 43 -28.37 -5.35 9.96
N PHE A 44 -27.38 -5.57 10.83
CA PHE A 44 -27.50 -5.29 12.26
C PHE A 44 -27.65 -3.80 12.55
N THR A 45 -27.04 -2.94 11.76
CA THR A 45 -27.22 -1.48 11.86
C THR A 45 -28.67 -1.08 11.61
N THR A 46 -29.40 -1.76 10.72
CA THR A 46 -30.83 -1.47 10.47
C THR A 46 -31.73 -1.89 11.63
N VAL A 47 -31.35 -2.92 12.38
CA VAL A 47 -32.08 -3.43 13.54
C VAL A 47 -31.77 -2.63 14.81
N GLY A 48 -30.51 -2.26 14.97
CA GLY A 48 -29.98 -1.62 16.17
C GLY A 48 -29.53 -2.61 17.23
N PHE A 49 -28.41 -2.31 17.92
CA PHE A 49 -27.75 -3.21 18.87
C PHE A 49 -28.68 -3.75 19.97
N GLY A 50 -29.48 -2.89 20.59
CA GLY A 50 -30.40 -3.29 21.66
C GLY A 50 -31.55 -4.21 21.24
N LYS A 51 -31.77 -4.42 19.95
CA LYS A 51 -32.78 -5.33 19.39
C LYS A 51 -32.19 -6.58 18.76
N LEU A 52 -30.86 -6.76 18.80
CA LEU A 52 -30.23 -7.96 18.27
C LEU A 52 -30.54 -9.15 19.18
N PRO A 53 -30.88 -10.31 18.59
CA PRO A 53 -30.99 -11.55 19.35
C PRO A 53 -29.69 -11.88 20.09
N GLU A 54 -29.81 -12.37 21.34
CA GLU A 54 -28.71 -12.69 22.24
C GLU A 54 -27.63 -13.59 21.60
N ARG A 55 -28.02 -14.51 20.71
CA ARG A 55 -27.09 -15.40 20.00
C ARG A 55 -26.03 -14.67 19.18
N PHE A 56 -26.25 -13.41 18.82
CA PHE A 56 -25.27 -12.59 18.08
C PHE A 56 -24.38 -11.75 19.01
N THR A 57 -24.73 -11.64 20.28
CA THR A 57 -24.02 -10.77 21.23
C THR A 57 -23.43 -11.53 22.43
N SER A 58 -23.90 -12.74 22.74
CA SER A 58 -23.49 -13.53 23.92
C SER A 58 -22.00 -13.89 23.97
N GLY A 59 -21.32 -13.93 22.81
CA GLY A 59 -19.88 -14.18 22.74
C GLY A 59 -19.01 -12.93 22.66
N LEU A 60 -19.61 -11.75 22.77
CA LEU A 60 -18.86 -10.50 22.65
C LEU A 60 -18.10 -10.19 23.95
N ASP A 61 -16.76 -10.23 23.90
CA ASP A 61 -15.91 -9.74 24.97
C ASP A 61 -15.55 -8.28 24.70
N GLU A 62 -16.03 -7.40 25.56
CA GLU A 62 -15.84 -5.94 25.43
C GLU A 62 -14.53 -5.44 26.05
N THR A 63 -13.81 -6.31 26.77
CA THR A 63 -12.63 -5.91 27.56
C THR A 63 -11.33 -5.83 26.76
N PRO A 64 -11.05 -6.70 25.79
CA PRO A 64 -9.80 -6.64 25.05
C PRO A 64 -9.65 -5.37 24.22
N ARG A 65 -8.42 -4.87 24.15
CA ARG A 65 -8.07 -3.78 23.20
C ARG A 65 -7.86 -4.33 21.81
N PHE A 66 -8.29 -3.59 20.82
CA PHE A 66 -7.96 -3.89 19.43
C PHE A 66 -6.45 -3.73 19.19
N SER A 67 -5.89 -4.63 18.39
CA SER A 67 -4.46 -4.61 18.05
C SER A 67 -3.99 -3.25 17.57
N HIS A 68 -2.85 -2.80 18.06
CA HIS A 68 -2.21 -1.53 17.70
C HIS A 68 -3.05 -0.28 18.02
N THR A 69 -4.01 -0.37 18.94
CA THR A 69 -4.83 0.77 19.38
C THR A 69 -4.95 0.86 20.90
N GLU A 70 -5.41 2.01 21.40
CA GLU A 70 -5.77 2.19 22.81
C GLU A 70 -7.26 1.88 23.08
N TYR A 71 -8.03 1.51 22.04
CA TYR A 71 -9.47 1.30 22.13
C TYR A 71 -9.83 -0.15 22.44
N ASN A 72 -10.77 -0.34 23.34
CA ASN A 72 -11.61 -1.51 23.44
C ASN A 72 -12.97 -1.23 22.81
N PHE A 73 -13.88 -2.18 22.83
CA PHE A 73 -15.18 -2.06 22.16
C PHE A 73 -16.00 -0.86 22.65
N PRO A 74 -16.23 -0.63 23.98
CA PRO A 74 -16.95 0.53 24.46
C PRO A 74 -16.28 1.87 24.10
N ALA A 75 -14.96 1.97 24.23
CA ALA A 75 -14.23 3.18 23.91
C ALA A 75 -14.32 3.53 22.40
N LEU A 76 -14.29 2.52 21.54
CA LEU A 76 -14.45 2.71 20.09
C LEU A 76 -15.86 3.21 19.74
N ILE A 77 -16.91 2.65 20.38
CA ILE A 77 -18.30 3.11 20.19
C ILE A 77 -18.42 4.59 20.54
N GLU A 78 -17.86 5.02 21.67
CA GLU A 78 -17.94 6.42 22.10
C GLU A 78 -17.22 7.37 21.13
N VAL A 79 -16.08 6.97 20.60
CA VAL A 79 -15.37 7.75 19.55
C VAL A 79 -16.20 7.81 18.27
N CYS A 80 -16.77 6.70 17.82
CA CYS A 80 -17.64 6.65 16.64
C CYS A 80 -18.88 7.53 16.82
N ARG A 81 -19.50 7.55 18.01
CA ARG A 81 -20.62 8.43 18.34
C ARG A 81 -20.24 9.91 18.21
N LYS A 82 -19.11 10.31 18.80
CA LYS A 82 -18.59 11.69 18.68
C LYS A 82 -18.33 12.09 17.23
N LEU A 83 -17.73 11.20 16.46
CA LEU A 83 -17.47 11.45 15.03
C LEU A 83 -18.77 11.54 14.22
N ALA A 84 -19.76 10.70 14.50
CA ALA A 84 -21.07 10.76 13.86
C ALA A 84 -21.77 12.11 14.13
N VAL A 85 -21.78 12.60 15.37
CA VAL A 85 -22.31 13.94 15.72
C VAL A 85 -21.60 15.02 14.91
N GLN A 86 -20.27 14.98 14.85
CA GLN A 86 -19.49 15.97 14.09
C GLN A 86 -19.80 15.90 12.58
N ALA A 87 -19.92 14.70 12.03
CA ALA A 87 -20.22 14.51 10.60
C ALA A 87 -21.60 15.04 10.25
N VAL A 88 -22.62 14.71 11.06
CA VAL A 88 -24.00 15.20 10.88
C VAL A 88 -24.03 16.72 10.96
N THR A 89 -23.41 17.31 11.97
CA THR A 89 -23.37 18.76 12.14
C THR A 89 -22.67 19.47 10.97
N ARG A 90 -21.54 18.92 10.50
CA ARG A 90 -20.82 19.45 9.32
C ARG A 90 -21.66 19.38 8.04
N ALA A 91 -22.50 18.35 7.91
CA ALA A 91 -23.42 18.21 6.79
C ALA A 91 -24.67 19.12 6.87
N GLY A 92 -24.75 19.99 7.88
CA GLY A 92 -25.91 20.86 8.10
C GLY A 92 -27.09 20.15 8.81
N GLY A 93 -26.83 18.97 9.37
CA GLY A 93 -27.79 18.29 10.25
C GLY A 93 -27.71 18.76 11.68
N ARG A 94 -28.54 18.18 12.53
CA ARG A 94 -28.62 18.51 13.95
C ARG A 94 -29.02 17.28 14.78
N ILE A 95 -28.80 17.38 16.08
CA ILE A 95 -29.23 16.37 17.05
C ILE A 95 -30.39 16.97 17.83
N GLU A 96 -31.49 16.27 17.93
CA GLU A 96 -32.70 16.65 18.63
C GLU A 96 -33.07 15.56 19.64
N LYS A 97 -33.99 15.86 20.52
CA LYS A 97 -34.64 14.84 21.36
C LYS A 97 -36.03 14.57 20.83
N ASP A 98 -36.37 13.29 20.73
CA ASP A 98 -37.75 12.90 20.41
C ASP A 98 -38.70 13.08 21.61
N PRO A 99 -40.01 12.84 21.44
CA PRO A 99 -40.97 12.93 22.54
C PRO A 99 -40.70 11.99 23.72
N SER A 100 -39.92 10.93 23.54
CA SER A 100 -39.48 10.01 24.60
C SER A 100 -38.25 10.51 25.34
N GLY A 101 -37.59 11.56 24.83
CA GLY A 101 -36.36 12.13 25.36
C GLY A 101 -35.09 11.50 24.79
N GLU A 102 -35.19 10.58 23.85
CA GLU A 102 -34.05 9.97 23.19
C GLU A 102 -33.43 10.91 22.13
N GLU A 103 -32.11 10.83 21.98
CA GLU A 103 -31.38 11.59 20.95
C GLU A 103 -31.67 11.02 19.55
N VAL A 104 -32.10 11.90 18.65
CA VAL A 104 -32.31 11.56 17.23
C VAL A 104 -31.46 12.46 16.34
N PHE A 105 -30.89 11.85 15.30
CA PHE A 105 -30.10 12.56 14.30
C PHE A 105 -31.03 13.02 13.15
N VAL A 106 -31.12 14.33 12.98
CA VAL A 106 -31.81 14.92 11.82
C VAL A 106 -30.77 15.12 10.71
N ILE A 107 -30.81 14.25 9.74
CA ILE A 107 -29.81 14.20 8.67
C ILE A 107 -30.39 14.77 7.37
N PRO A 108 -29.76 15.78 6.75
CA PRO A 108 -30.21 16.29 5.45
C PRO A 108 -30.13 15.18 4.39
N VAL A 109 -31.22 14.96 3.67
CA VAL A 109 -31.23 14.02 2.54
C VAL A 109 -30.44 14.64 1.39
N GLN A 110 -29.43 13.92 0.92
CA GLN A 110 -28.61 14.32 -0.21
C GLN A 110 -28.75 13.30 -1.33
N ALA A 111 -28.91 13.77 -2.57
CA ALA A 111 -28.84 12.90 -3.72
C ALA A 111 -27.42 12.32 -3.86
N PRO A 112 -27.28 11.02 -4.11
CA PRO A 112 -25.97 10.42 -4.36
C PRO A 112 -25.27 11.12 -5.52
N ARG A 113 -24.03 11.56 -5.31
CA ARG A 113 -23.15 12.15 -6.34
C ARG A 113 -21.92 11.28 -6.47
N PRO A 114 -22.00 10.13 -7.17
CA PRO A 114 -20.84 9.28 -7.34
C PRO A 114 -19.73 10.06 -8.07
N PRO A 115 -18.49 10.03 -7.57
CA PRO A 115 -17.36 10.61 -8.28
C PRO A 115 -17.07 9.82 -9.55
N ARG A 116 -16.21 10.35 -10.43
CA ARG A 116 -15.69 9.56 -11.53
C ARG A 116 -15.00 8.31 -10.98
N LEU A 117 -15.15 7.20 -11.69
CA LEU A 117 -14.44 5.97 -11.33
C LEU A 117 -12.95 6.23 -11.34
N GLU A 118 -12.29 5.80 -10.29
CA GLU A 118 -10.85 5.89 -10.15
C GLU A 118 -10.15 4.98 -11.15
N GLN A 119 -9.16 5.48 -11.83
CA GLN A 119 -8.31 4.69 -12.71
C GLN A 119 -7.15 4.15 -11.88
N CYS A 120 -7.19 2.85 -11.58
CA CYS A 120 -6.21 2.22 -10.69
C CYS A 120 -4.90 1.79 -11.38
N TRP A 121 -4.76 1.99 -12.68
CA TRP A 121 -3.55 1.63 -13.43
C TRP A 121 -2.47 2.71 -13.45
N GLU A 122 -2.81 3.94 -13.11
CA GLU A 122 -1.85 5.01 -12.89
C GLU A 122 -1.81 5.37 -11.40
N PRO A 123 -0.63 5.28 -10.75
CA PRO A 123 -0.50 5.74 -9.37
C PRO A 123 -0.81 7.22 -9.27
N GLY A 124 -1.73 7.58 -8.40
CA GLY A 124 -2.10 8.97 -8.17
C GLY A 124 -3.12 9.11 -7.04
N PRO A 125 -3.42 10.34 -6.64
CA PRO A 125 -4.45 10.58 -5.65
C PRO A 125 -5.83 10.21 -6.19
N PRO A 126 -6.80 9.87 -5.31
CA PRO A 126 -8.19 9.66 -5.69
C PRO A 126 -8.74 10.81 -6.55
N ALA A 127 -9.68 10.48 -7.45
CA ALA A 127 -10.25 11.46 -8.37
C ALA A 127 -10.78 12.71 -7.64
N GLY A 128 -10.32 13.90 -8.06
CA GLY A 128 -10.70 15.19 -7.49
C GLY A 128 -9.96 15.58 -6.21
N SER A 129 -9.06 14.75 -5.69
CA SER A 129 -8.16 15.11 -4.59
C SER A 129 -6.74 15.41 -5.10
N ARG A 130 -5.96 16.06 -4.25
CA ARG A 130 -4.52 16.26 -4.49
C ARG A 130 -3.80 15.95 -3.19
N PHE A 131 -2.82 15.07 -3.27
CA PHE A 131 -1.92 14.88 -2.14
C PHE A 131 -1.07 16.13 -1.94
N THR A 132 -0.91 16.55 -0.70
CA THR A 132 0.08 17.55 -0.33
C THR A 132 1.48 17.01 -0.58
N SER A 133 2.48 17.88 -0.72
CA SER A 133 3.87 17.44 -0.85
C SER A 133 4.35 16.56 0.30
N ALA A 134 3.83 16.79 1.52
CA ALA A 134 4.13 15.99 2.69
C ALA A 134 3.48 14.59 2.64
N GLU A 135 2.26 14.48 2.12
CA GLU A 135 1.58 13.19 1.90
C GLU A 135 2.24 12.42 0.76
N MET A 136 2.57 13.09 -0.36
CA MET A 136 3.32 12.47 -1.44
C MET A 136 4.67 11.95 -0.97
N ALA A 137 5.39 12.71 -0.15
CA ALA A 137 6.63 12.25 0.45
C ALA A 137 6.40 10.99 1.32
N LYS A 138 5.31 10.87 2.05
CA LYS A 138 4.96 9.65 2.81
C LYS A 138 4.57 8.48 1.91
N ILE A 139 3.84 8.71 0.85
CA ILE A 139 3.42 7.68 -0.12
C ILE A 139 4.61 7.16 -0.92
N GLU A 140 5.53 8.05 -1.28
CA GLU A 140 6.77 7.69 -1.97
C GLU A 140 7.85 7.13 -1.03
N MET A 141 7.69 7.30 0.26
CA MET A 141 8.66 6.82 1.25
C MET A 141 8.62 5.28 1.36
N ALA A 142 9.64 4.67 0.89
CA ALA A 142 10.22 3.54 1.57
C ALA A 142 10.46 3.94 3.04
N GLY A 143 10.20 3.07 4.01
CA GLY A 143 10.31 3.40 5.43
C GLY A 143 11.57 4.21 5.78
N GLY A 144 11.51 5.08 6.76
CA GLY A 144 12.55 6.07 7.05
C GLY A 144 13.97 5.49 7.15
N GLU A 145 14.11 4.23 7.57
CA GLU A 145 15.38 3.51 7.64
C GLU A 145 15.99 3.27 6.25
N VAL A 146 15.19 2.89 5.26
CA VAL A 146 15.65 2.66 3.89
C VAL A 146 16.07 3.98 3.23
N VAL A 147 15.34 5.07 3.47
CA VAL A 147 15.72 6.40 2.99
C VAL A 147 17.07 6.85 3.56
N ALA A 148 17.29 6.64 4.86
CA ALA A 148 18.56 6.92 5.51
C ALA A 148 19.70 6.04 4.95
N ALA A 149 19.41 4.76 4.69
CA ALA A 149 20.33 3.83 4.07
C ALA A 149 20.75 4.26 2.66
N VAL A 150 19.79 4.70 1.84
CA VAL A 150 20.08 5.23 0.49
C VAL A 150 20.97 6.44 0.54
N LYS A 151 20.71 7.41 1.42
CA LYS A 151 21.58 8.60 1.58
C LYS A 151 23.02 8.23 1.89
N LYS A 152 23.22 7.12 2.63
CA LYS A 152 24.54 6.64 3.04
C LYS A 152 25.24 5.78 1.98
N ALA A 153 24.52 4.85 1.35
CA ALA A 153 25.06 3.89 0.39
C ALA A 153 25.12 4.42 -1.04
N ALA A 154 24.20 5.31 -1.41
CA ALA A 154 24.03 5.88 -2.75
C ALA A 154 23.78 7.40 -2.66
N PRO A 155 24.78 8.21 -2.31
CA PRO A 155 24.61 9.66 -2.15
C PRO A 155 24.05 10.33 -3.41
N GLY A 156 23.04 11.18 -3.23
CA GLY A 156 22.36 11.87 -4.33
C GLY A 156 21.26 11.07 -5.02
N TRP A 157 21.03 9.80 -4.63
CA TRP A 157 19.88 9.02 -5.03
C TRP A 157 18.75 9.13 -4.02
N SER A 158 17.54 8.97 -4.50
CA SER A 158 16.31 8.83 -3.73
C SER A 158 15.68 7.46 -4.01
N ILE A 159 14.75 7.04 -3.18
CA ILE A 159 14.07 5.75 -3.32
C ILE A 159 12.57 5.93 -3.19
N ARG A 160 11.81 5.16 -3.96
CA ARG A 160 10.35 5.04 -3.81
C ARG A 160 9.91 3.59 -3.96
N SER A 161 8.73 3.27 -3.43
CA SER A 161 8.09 1.97 -3.60
C SER A 161 8.98 0.81 -3.13
N CYS A 162 9.66 0.95 -1.99
CA CYS A 162 10.41 -0.15 -1.38
C CYS A 162 9.52 -0.93 -0.41
N GLY A 163 9.42 -2.24 -0.61
CA GLY A 163 8.77 -3.17 0.32
C GLY A 163 9.57 -3.31 1.62
N GLN A 164 8.98 -3.98 2.61
CA GLN A 164 9.61 -4.21 3.91
C GLN A 164 10.19 -5.63 4.05
N ASP A 165 9.84 -6.52 3.14
CA ASP A 165 10.32 -7.90 3.17
C ASP A 165 11.86 -7.96 3.03
N MET A 166 12.49 -8.93 3.70
CA MET A 166 13.94 -9.12 3.76
C MET A 166 14.71 -7.99 4.47
N ASP A 167 14.00 -7.12 5.22
CA ASP A 167 14.62 -6.05 5.98
C ASP A 167 15.49 -5.13 5.10
N PRO A 168 14.90 -4.36 4.14
CA PRO A 168 15.63 -3.46 3.27
C PRO A 168 16.37 -2.38 4.05
N GLY A 169 17.52 -1.99 3.54
CA GLY A 169 18.35 -0.99 4.20
C GLY A 169 19.83 -1.21 3.95
N LEU A 170 20.67 -0.61 4.81
CA LEU A 170 22.11 -0.71 4.70
C LEU A 170 22.60 -2.05 5.27
N LYS A 171 23.26 -2.83 4.44
CA LYS A 171 24.03 -4.00 4.84
C LYS A 171 25.51 -3.62 4.91
N GLY A 172 26.13 -3.79 6.08
CA GLY A 172 27.52 -3.37 6.30
C GLY A 172 28.49 -4.00 5.31
N THR A 173 28.41 -5.32 5.16
CA THR A 173 29.18 -6.08 4.16
C THR A 173 28.31 -7.19 3.59
N PHE A 174 28.33 -7.32 2.26
CA PHE A 174 27.67 -8.41 1.56
C PHE A 174 28.56 -8.91 0.41
N ARG A 175 28.84 -10.19 0.36
CA ARG A 175 29.71 -10.83 -0.67
C ARG A 175 30.99 -10.02 -0.96
N GLY A 176 31.70 -9.63 0.13
CA GLY A 176 32.97 -8.91 0.07
C GLY A 176 32.90 -7.41 -0.24
N ARG A 177 31.73 -6.86 -0.58
CA ARG A 177 31.55 -5.42 -0.78
C ARG A 177 30.97 -4.75 0.47
N LYS A 178 31.46 -3.54 0.79
CA LYS A 178 31.00 -2.72 1.92
C LYS A 178 29.93 -1.73 1.49
N ASN A 179 29.17 -1.22 2.45
CA ASN A 179 28.10 -0.22 2.25
C ASN A 179 27.09 -0.66 1.18
N VAL A 180 26.65 -1.89 1.24
CA VAL A 180 25.67 -2.45 0.30
C VAL A 180 24.27 -2.02 0.71
N LEU A 181 23.51 -1.50 -0.22
CA LEU A 181 22.08 -1.22 -0.05
C LEU A 181 21.28 -2.47 -0.46
N LEU A 182 20.34 -2.87 0.39
CA LEU A 182 19.32 -3.87 0.05
C LEU A 182 18.00 -3.16 -0.21
N THR A 183 17.36 -3.50 -1.33
CA THR A 183 16.00 -3.10 -1.68
C THR A 183 15.12 -4.31 -1.91
N HIS A 184 13.81 -4.17 -1.76
CA HIS A 184 12.84 -5.21 -2.06
C HIS A 184 11.62 -4.61 -2.76
N PRO A 185 11.03 -5.25 -3.79
CA PRO A 185 9.78 -4.79 -4.39
C PRO A 185 8.64 -4.77 -3.37
N PRO A 186 7.71 -3.80 -3.41
CA PRO A 186 6.59 -3.75 -2.45
C PRO A 186 5.50 -4.78 -2.74
N SER A 187 5.46 -5.34 -3.95
CA SER A 187 4.50 -6.34 -4.38
C SER A 187 5.02 -7.11 -5.59
N ARG A 188 4.30 -8.17 -5.97
CA ARG A 188 4.59 -8.95 -7.20
C ARG A 188 4.48 -8.16 -8.50
N LEU A 189 3.86 -6.99 -8.47
CA LEU A 189 3.52 -6.21 -9.66
C LEU A 189 4.21 -4.84 -9.71
N SER A 190 4.88 -4.45 -8.63
CA SER A 190 5.44 -3.11 -8.51
C SER A 190 6.92 -3.15 -8.17
N PRO A 191 7.77 -2.44 -8.91
CA PRO A 191 9.20 -2.38 -8.61
C PRO A 191 9.52 -1.51 -7.41
N CYS A 192 10.64 -1.79 -6.73
CA CYS A 192 11.34 -0.78 -5.96
C CYS A 192 12.21 0.06 -6.89
N VAL A 193 12.22 1.38 -6.71
CA VAL A 193 12.88 2.31 -7.64
C VAL A 193 13.85 3.24 -6.92
N LEU A 194 15.12 3.16 -7.29
CA LEU A 194 16.11 4.21 -7.01
C LEU A 194 16.07 5.22 -8.14
N TYR A 195 16.06 6.51 -7.83
CA TYR A 195 16.00 7.54 -8.86
C TYR A 195 16.85 8.76 -8.51
N ARG A 196 17.32 9.43 -9.54
CA ARG A 196 18.16 10.62 -9.42
C ARG A 196 18.04 11.47 -10.69
N THR A 197 18.01 12.79 -10.57
CA THR A 197 18.24 13.69 -11.70
C THR A 197 19.72 14.08 -11.76
N VAL A 198 20.32 13.92 -12.93
CA VAL A 198 21.74 14.21 -13.15
C VAL A 198 21.92 15.12 -14.36
N GLN A 199 22.89 16.01 -14.29
CA GLN A 199 23.41 16.70 -15.48
C GLN A 199 24.46 15.79 -16.10
N VAL A 200 24.16 15.24 -17.28
CA VAL A 200 25.10 14.38 -18.00
C VAL A 200 26.21 15.25 -18.58
N PRO A 201 27.49 15.00 -18.26
CA PRO A 201 28.61 15.74 -18.83
C PRO A 201 28.65 15.67 -20.37
N ALA A 202 29.28 16.65 -20.99
CA ALA A 202 29.57 16.57 -22.42
C ALA A 202 30.56 15.43 -22.70
N GLY A 203 30.33 14.73 -23.81
CA GLY A 203 31.19 13.64 -24.25
C GLY A 203 30.74 12.26 -23.80
N LYS A 204 31.64 11.27 -23.92
CA LYS A 204 31.32 9.87 -23.58
C LYS A 204 31.17 9.70 -22.07
N THR A 205 29.99 9.32 -21.66
CA THR A 205 29.63 9.19 -20.23
C THR A 205 28.89 7.87 -19.99
N ALA A 206 29.21 7.18 -18.91
CA ALA A 206 28.55 5.95 -18.51
C ALA A 206 28.16 5.96 -17.04
N LEU A 207 26.99 5.41 -16.71
CA LEU A 207 26.58 5.06 -15.36
C LEU A 207 27.15 3.69 -14.99
N LYS A 208 27.86 3.60 -13.86
CA LYS A 208 28.47 2.36 -13.38
C LYS A 208 28.05 2.03 -11.96
N PHE A 209 27.62 0.81 -11.70
CA PHE A 209 27.24 0.31 -10.37
C PHE A 209 27.30 -1.21 -10.32
N GLY A 210 27.27 -1.77 -9.13
CA GLY A 210 27.26 -3.21 -8.93
C GLY A 210 25.91 -3.69 -8.39
N VAL A 211 25.43 -4.85 -8.89
CA VAL A 211 24.22 -5.50 -8.39
C VAL A 211 24.45 -6.96 -8.04
N SER A 212 23.65 -7.46 -7.09
CA SER A 212 23.63 -8.86 -6.69
C SER A 212 22.21 -9.28 -6.29
N HIS A 213 22.01 -10.55 -6.01
CA HIS A 213 20.72 -11.14 -5.63
C HIS A 213 20.82 -11.96 -4.34
N ASN A 214 19.69 -12.33 -3.77
CA ASN A 214 19.64 -13.32 -2.69
C ASN A 214 19.89 -14.73 -3.23
N GLU A 215 20.47 -15.62 -2.43
CA GLU A 215 20.78 -17.01 -2.88
C GLU A 215 19.52 -17.81 -3.23
N LYS A 216 18.37 -17.46 -2.66
CA LYS A 216 17.09 -18.15 -2.82
C LYS A 216 16.15 -17.48 -3.81
N GLY A 217 16.53 -16.34 -4.39
CA GLY A 217 15.69 -15.60 -5.33
C GLY A 217 16.49 -14.76 -6.29
N ASP A 218 15.85 -14.35 -7.35
CA ASP A 218 16.37 -13.48 -8.39
C ASP A 218 15.44 -12.27 -8.58
N TRP A 219 15.83 -11.35 -9.44
CA TRP A 219 15.04 -10.19 -9.78
C TRP A 219 15.50 -9.61 -11.11
N GLU A 220 14.72 -8.71 -11.68
CA GLU A 220 15.07 -8.10 -12.96
C GLU A 220 15.48 -6.63 -12.76
N LEU A 221 16.70 -6.30 -13.19
CA LEU A 221 17.18 -4.94 -13.26
C LEU A 221 16.65 -4.25 -14.51
N VAL A 222 16.04 -3.07 -14.34
CA VAL A 222 15.75 -2.16 -15.43
C VAL A 222 16.37 -0.81 -15.15
N VAL A 223 17.08 -0.24 -16.11
CA VAL A 223 17.64 1.11 -16.08
C VAL A 223 16.91 1.98 -17.08
N LYS A 224 16.41 3.13 -16.62
CA LYS A 224 15.72 4.11 -17.48
C LYS A 224 16.37 5.48 -17.39
N ALA A 225 16.29 6.22 -18.51
CA ALA A 225 16.58 7.64 -18.58
C ALA A 225 15.37 8.36 -19.22
N ASP A 226 14.77 9.33 -18.52
CA ASP A 226 13.57 10.07 -18.97
C ASP A 226 12.47 9.12 -19.50
N ARG A 227 12.18 8.04 -18.77
CA ARG A 227 11.23 6.96 -19.09
C ARG A 227 11.68 6.00 -20.21
N GLN A 228 12.72 6.30 -20.97
CA GLN A 228 13.28 5.38 -21.97
C GLN A 228 14.09 4.29 -21.28
N GLU A 229 13.80 3.04 -21.60
CA GLU A 229 14.57 1.89 -21.12
C GLU A 229 15.92 1.81 -21.84
N LEU A 230 17.00 1.78 -21.07
CA LEU A 230 18.39 1.68 -21.57
C LEU A 230 18.97 0.29 -21.38
N LEU A 231 18.53 -0.41 -20.33
CA LEU A 231 18.99 -1.75 -20.01
C LEU A 231 17.88 -2.52 -19.30
N ARG A 232 17.76 -3.79 -19.66
CA ARG A 232 16.97 -4.80 -18.95
C ARG A 232 17.82 -6.05 -18.79
N LYS A 233 17.94 -6.55 -17.56
CA LYS A 233 18.81 -7.70 -17.29
C LYS A 233 18.32 -8.49 -16.08
N PRO A 234 18.12 -9.82 -16.18
CA PRO A 234 17.88 -10.66 -15.02
C PRO A 234 19.13 -10.72 -14.14
N ILE A 235 18.94 -10.60 -12.84
CA ILE A 235 20.00 -10.70 -11.82
C ILE A 235 19.84 -12.01 -11.08
N THR A 236 20.52 -13.01 -11.56
CA THR A 236 20.46 -14.41 -11.11
C THR A 236 21.86 -14.91 -10.73
N LYS A 237 21.93 -16.13 -10.21
CA LYS A 237 23.20 -16.78 -9.87
C LYS A 237 24.17 -16.83 -11.08
N GLU A 238 23.65 -17.07 -12.26
CA GLU A 238 24.42 -17.15 -13.51
C GLU A 238 24.97 -15.77 -13.91
N THR A 239 24.14 -14.72 -13.82
CA THR A 239 24.51 -13.36 -14.24
C THR A 239 25.52 -12.68 -13.32
N VAL A 240 25.54 -13.03 -12.03
CA VAL A 240 26.54 -12.50 -11.07
C VAL A 240 27.82 -13.35 -11.02
N GLY A 241 27.77 -14.57 -11.52
CA GLY A 241 28.92 -15.47 -11.60
C GLY A 241 29.58 -15.77 -10.25
N LYS A 242 30.84 -16.20 -10.29
CA LYS A 242 31.61 -16.62 -9.09
C LYS A 242 31.84 -15.48 -8.09
N SER A 243 31.89 -14.24 -8.53
CA SER A 243 32.08 -13.08 -7.64
C SER A 243 30.84 -12.78 -6.79
N GLY A 244 29.69 -13.29 -7.21
CA GLY A 244 28.38 -12.96 -6.64
C GLY A 244 27.92 -11.54 -6.98
N TRP A 245 28.57 -10.84 -7.92
CA TRP A 245 28.26 -9.49 -8.34
C TRP A 245 28.27 -9.33 -9.85
N ALA A 246 27.28 -8.63 -10.40
CA ALA A 246 27.31 -8.13 -11.76
C ALA A 246 27.67 -6.64 -11.72
N ASP A 247 28.79 -6.27 -12.31
CA ASP A 247 29.14 -4.87 -12.54
C ASP A 247 28.46 -4.40 -13.82
N ILE A 248 27.64 -3.35 -13.67
CA ILE A 248 26.78 -2.81 -14.73
C ILE A 248 27.40 -1.52 -15.24
N GLU A 249 27.43 -1.37 -16.53
CA GLU A 249 27.81 -0.14 -17.24
C GLU A 249 26.74 0.20 -18.27
N VAL A 250 26.17 1.41 -18.17
CA VAL A 250 25.11 1.91 -19.07
C VAL A 250 25.61 3.18 -19.75
N ASP A 251 25.68 3.18 -21.06
CA ASP A 251 26.07 4.34 -21.84
C ASP A 251 25.02 5.44 -21.79
N LEU A 252 25.42 6.62 -21.36
CA LEU A 252 24.59 7.82 -21.29
C LEU A 252 25.00 8.88 -22.34
N SER A 253 25.88 8.57 -23.26
CA SER A 253 26.44 9.52 -24.23
C SER A 253 25.37 10.18 -25.10
N ALA A 254 24.25 9.52 -25.37
CA ALA A 254 23.10 10.09 -26.09
C ALA A 254 22.42 11.24 -25.35
N TYR A 255 22.69 11.38 -24.05
CA TYR A 255 22.16 12.42 -23.18
C TYR A 255 23.18 13.49 -22.82
N ALA A 256 24.34 13.48 -23.47
CA ALA A 256 25.42 14.43 -23.20
C ALA A 256 24.92 15.89 -23.21
N GLY A 257 25.28 16.66 -22.19
CA GLY A 257 24.87 18.05 -21.99
C GLY A 257 23.43 18.24 -21.51
N LYS A 258 22.65 17.17 -21.28
CA LYS A 258 21.25 17.26 -20.85
C LYS A 258 21.08 16.93 -19.38
N SER A 259 20.05 17.51 -18.75
CA SER A 259 19.55 17.08 -17.45
C SER A 259 18.59 15.90 -17.64
N VAL A 260 18.85 14.77 -17.00
CA VAL A 260 18.14 13.51 -17.22
C VAL A 260 17.72 12.90 -15.90
N LYS A 261 16.51 12.39 -15.81
CA LYS A 261 16.06 11.57 -14.67
C LYS A 261 16.43 10.12 -14.91
N LEU A 262 17.38 9.63 -14.13
CA LEU A 262 17.74 8.21 -14.10
C LEU A 262 16.89 7.44 -13.10
N GLU A 263 16.48 6.24 -13.46
CA GLU A 263 15.74 5.31 -12.60
C GLU A 263 16.36 3.92 -12.71
N LEU A 264 16.64 3.30 -11.55
CA LEU A 264 17.10 1.93 -11.40
C LEU A 264 15.99 1.15 -10.71
N LEU A 265 15.42 0.18 -11.39
CA LEU A 265 14.28 -0.59 -10.92
C LEU A 265 14.73 -1.98 -10.49
N ASN A 266 14.37 -2.38 -9.28
CA ASN A 266 14.32 -3.76 -8.85
C ASN A 266 12.91 -4.28 -9.14
N LEU A 267 12.73 -4.91 -10.29
CA LEU A 267 11.49 -5.51 -10.75
C LEU A 267 11.34 -6.92 -10.18
N PRO A 268 10.17 -7.29 -9.67
CA PRO A 268 9.92 -8.64 -9.21
C PRO A 268 9.83 -9.64 -10.39
N THR A 269 10.39 -10.82 -10.20
CA THR A 269 10.23 -11.99 -11.09
C THR A 269 9.29 -13.03 -10.49
N GLY A 270 9.06 -12.97 -9.19
CA GLY A 270 8.17 -13.80 -8.39
C GLY A 270 7.65 -13.04 -7.18
N TRP A 271 7.95 -13.54 -5.96
CA TRP A 271 7.63 -12.80 -4.72
C TRP A 271 8.64 -13.03 -3.61
N GLN A 272 9.21 -14.23 -3.53
CA GLN A 272 10.08 -14.60 -2.41
C GLN A 272 11.53 -14.31 -2.71
N TYR A 273 12.22 -13.71 -1.75
CA TYR A 273 13.66 -13.44 -1.81
C TYR A 273 14.14 -12.54 -2.95
N GLU A 274 13.30 -11.64 -3.42
CA GLU A 274 13.57 -10.71 -4.53
C GLU A 274 14.42 -9.49 -4.13
N GLY A 275 15.29 -9.69 -3.15
CA GLY A 275 16.18 -8.66 -2.66
C GLY A 275 17.22 -8.24 -3.68
N GLY A 276 17.16 -6.98 -4.11
CA GLY A 276 18.17 -6.34 -4.95
C GLY A 276 19.28 -5.74 -4.06
N TYR A 277 20.50 -6.25 -4.19
CA TYR A 277 21.67 -5.72 -3.49
C TYR A 277 22.44 -4.80 -4.44
N TRP A 278 22.74 -3.60 -3.95
CA TRP A 278 23.39 -2.54 -4.74
C TRP A 278 24.68 -2.09 -4.11
N SER A 279 25.69 -1.86 -4.92
CA SER A 279 26.97 -1.33 -4.48
C SER A 279 27.51 -0.31 -5.48
N LYS A 280 28.22 0.72 -4.99
CA LYS A 280 28.81 1.78 -5.81
C LYS A 280 27.80 2.51 -6.71
N VAL A 281 26.58 2.72 -6.21
CA VAL A 281 25.54 3.44 -6.94
C VAL A 281 25.73 4.96 -6.87
#